data_53c31a8b6bb38d01dba7890418de10a0
#
_entry.id   53c31a8b6bb38d01dba7890418de10a0
#
_cell.length_a   1.000
_cell.length_b   1.000
_cell.length_c   1.000
_cell.angle_alpha   90.00
_cell.angle_beta   90.00
_cell.angle_gamma   90.00
#
_symmetry.space_group_name_H-M   'P 1'
#
loop_
_entity.id
_entity.type
_entity.pdbx_description
1 polymer ?
#
loop_
_entity_poly.entity_id
_entity_poly.type
_entity_poly.pdbx_seq_one_letter_code
_entity_poly.pdbx_strand_id
1 'polypeptide(L)'
;MAGTLVLSDSSRVRYSTGSFMYFSQGIPQGLLGIAIPAWLASQGASAGEIANYLAIITLPWAFKLVTGPLMDRYEFLPMGRRRPWVIAAQLGLSLSLLALILVDDVSSQVGLLTLIGVLINSFAATQDVATDGMAIDLTPVREQGRLNAFMSFGKAIGWATTAAVSGVLLTVWGLGPTAVLAAAVSAAGVLVMLFVLERDGERTLPWTSGAAATVQRAGTSFREVFRAVNKVLWVRTSLIVMAIMFFDGLIYGYGQALMPIAAVNLFGYTTAQWSQLVAMMGLIGAVLALGVGPLIDRAGAKTMLITTISLVGIHALVLAQTQHLWEDTTYVRVMLSLYVMLMPIVMVATLALAMAICSSGISATQFAVYMSTANLGHALGSKVYGMVADKSSYVQSYTMMSVLVAAMVIVILFHRHRVEETPEGSREKPARRYTVSIAGAEAGSFWSGAMRCPKCRADMEQIDHEGTEIDRCTICQGLWFDAGEIEAVRDKQSAAAIDIGDAAVGKKSNVKDDYQCPRCGGAMTKVVDARQPHIWFETCSSCNGSFLDAGELRDLSTVSIGDFFKDLVTPERT
;
A
#
# COMPACT_ATOMS: atom_id res chain seq x y z
N MET A 1 -33.75 2.58 -25.66
CA MET A 1 -32.41 2.11 -25.32
C MET A 1 -32.11 2.72 -23.96
N ALA A 2 -31.93 1.89 -22.90
CA ALA A 2 -31.46 2.37 -21.61
C ALA A 2 -30.08 3.00 -21.86
N GLY A 3 -29.89 4.28 -21.50
CA GLY A 3 -28.61 4.96 -21.72
C GLY A 3 -27.49 4.19 -21.03
N THR A 4 -26.46 3.83 -21.78
CA THR A 4 -25.23 3.24 -21.25
C THR A 4 -24.59 4.22 -20.28
N LEU A 5 -24.25 3.76 -19.06
CA LEU A 5 -23.60 4.56 -18.06
C LEU A 5 -22.09 4.56 -18.34
N VAL A 6 -21.49 5.74 -18.49
CA VAL A 6 -20.07 5.91 -18.85
C VAL A 6 -19.29 6.46 -17.68
N LEU A 7 -18.21 5.76 -17.30
CA LEU A 7 -17.36 6.13 -16.15
C LEU A 7 -16.55 7.39 -16.42
N SER A 8 -16.02 7.58 -17.65
CA SER A 8 -15.25 8.79 -18.00
C SER A 8 -16.04 10.07 -17.82
N ASP A 9 -17.37 10.02 -18.05
CA ASP A 9 -18.20 11.21 -18.22
C ASP A 9 -18.89 11.67 -16.92
N SER A 10 -19.11 10.74 -15.98
CA SER A 10 -19.90 11.03 -14.79
C SER A 10 -19.22 10.63 -13.49
N SER A 11 -18.95 11.60 -12.60
CA SER A 11 -18.45 11.35 -11.25
C SER A 11 -19.40 10.49 -10.41
N ARG A 12 -20.73 10.68 -10.59
CA ARG A 12 -21.73 9.86 -9.87
C ARG A 12 -21.64 8.40 -10.27
N VAL A 13 -21.47 8.11 -11.56
CA VAL A 13 -21.31 6.74 -12.06
C VAL A 13 -20.01 6.14 -11.54
N ARG A 14 -18.89 6.89 -11.53
CA ARG A 14 -17.62 6.44 -10.94
C ARG A 14 -17.77 6.08 -9.47
N TYR A 15 -18.36 6.98 -8.67
CA TYR A 15 -18.48 6.77 -7.22
C TYR A 15 -19.41 5.59 -6.89
N SER A 16 -20.57 5.49 -7.55
CA SER A 16 -21.50 4.38 -7.29
C SER A 16 -20.95 3.04 -7.76
N THR A 17 -20.33 2.97 -8.94
CA THR A 17 -19.72 1.74 -9.45
C THR A 17 -18.54 1.31 -8.60
N GLY A 18 -17.63 2.23 -8.26
CA GLY A 18 -16.48 1.93 -7.40
C GLY A 18 -16.92 1.46 -6.02
N SER A 19 -17.88 2.15 -5.39
CA SER A 19 -18.45 1.74 -4.10
C SER A 19 -19.08 0.35 -4.15
N PHE A 20 -19.83 0.03 -5.21
CA PHE A 20 -20.49 -1.28 -5.35
C PHE A 20 -19.47 -2.40 -5.63
N MET A 21 -18.44 -2.15 -6.44
CA MET A 21 -17.37 -3.14 -6.67
C MET A 21 -16.62 -3.46 -5.38
N TYR A 22 -16.36 -2.46 -4.55
CA TYR A 22 -15.71 -2.65 -3.26
C TYR A 22 -16.65 -3.27 -2.21
N PHE A 23 -17.94 -2.98 -2.27
CA PHE A 23 -18.95 -3.73 -1.50
C PHE A 23 -18.86 -5.23 -1.82
N SER A 24 -18.77 -5.59 -3.10
CA SER A 24 -18.63 -6.98 -3.53
C SER A 24 -17.34 -7.64 -3.02
N GLN A 25 -16.24 -6.89 -2.88
CA GLN A 25 -15.00 -7.38 -2.23
C GLN A 25 -15.17 -7.62 -0.72
N GLY A 26 -16.07 -6.90 -0.08
CA GLY A 26 -16.41 -7.12 1.33
C GLY A 26 -17.05 -8.49 1.58
N ILE A 27 -17.74 -9.06 0.57
CA ILE A 27 -18.45 -10.35 0.70
C ILE A 27 -17.51 -11.49 1.14
N PRO A 28 -16.43 -11.83 0.42
CA PRO A 28 -15.53 -12.88 0.86
C PRO A 28 -14.86 -12.57 2.20
N GLN A 29 -14.56 -11.33 2.48
CA GLN A 29 -13.93 -10.95 3.76
C GLN A 29 -14.86 -11.18 4.95
N GLY A 30 -16.14 -10.82 4.82
CA GLY A 30 -17.14 -11.04 5.87
C GLY A 30 -17.47 -12.52 6.06
N LEU A 31 -17.64 -13.26 4.97
CA LEU A 31 -17.96 -14.68 5.01
C LEU A 31 -16.76 -15.54 5.43
N LEU A 32 -15.68 -15.50 4.65
CA LEU A 32 -14.53 -16.39 4.84
C LEU A 32 -13.62 -15.99 6.01
N GLY A 33 -13.52 -14.70 6.31
CA GLY A 33 -12.60 -14.19 7.32
C GLY A 33 -13.23 -14.03 8.71
N ILE A 34 -14.56 -13.99 8.82
CA ILE A 34 -15.27 -13.73 10.10
C ILE A 34 -16.27 -14.83 10.43
N ALA A 35 -17.26 -15.04 9.56
CA ALA A 35 -18.35 -15.94 9.88
C ALA A 35 -17.94 -17.42 9.85
N ILE A 36 -17.23 -17.87 8.82
CA ILE A 36 -16.76 -19.25 8.69
C ILE A 36 -15.79 -19.65 9.80
N PRO A 37 -14.77 -18.88 10.22
CA PRO A 37 -13.91 -19.26 11.33
C PRO A 37 -14.67 -19.50 12.65
N ALA A 38 -15.62 -18.62 12.98
CA ALA A 38 -16.45 -18.80 14.17
C ALA A 38 -17.39 -20.01 14.02
N TRP A 39 -17.90 -20.25 12.81
CA TRP A 39 -18.74 -21.41 12.53
C TRP A 39 -17.96 -22.72 12.60
N LEU A 40 -16.74 -22.78 12.03
CA LEU A 40 -15.83 -23.93 12.17
C LEU A 40 -15.54 -24.24 13.64
N ALA A 41 -15.28 -23.22 14.46
CA ALA A 41 -15.09 -23.38 15.91
C ALA A 41 -16.32 -23.98 16.57
N SER A 42 -17.53 -23.53 16.21
CA SER A 42 -18.79 -24.08 16.72
C SER A 42 -19.10 -25.51 16.26
N GLN A 43 -18.51 -25.94 15.13
CA GLN A 43 -18.60 -27.32 14.63
C GLN A 43 -17.51 -28.24 15.21
N GLY A 44 -16.66 -27.73 16.12
CA GLY A 44 -15.62 -28.51 16.80
C GLY A 44 -14.32 -28.66 16.03
N ALA A 45 -14.10 -27.88 14.96
CA ALA A 45 -12.82 -27.84 14.28
C ALA A 45 -11.72 -27.34 15.24
N SER A 46 -10.52 -27.93 15.16
CA SER A 46 -9.39 -27.53 16.00
C SER A 46 -8.93 -26.11 15.67
N ALA A 47 -8.34 -25.45 16.67
CA ALA A 47 -7.77 -24.11 16.48
C ALA A 47 -6.68 -24.11 15.40
N GLY A 48 -5.90 -25.19 15.29
CA GLY A 48 -4.89 -25.37 14.26
C GLY A 48 -5.47 -25.47 12.85
N GLU A 49 -6.59 -26.18 12.66
CA GLU A 49 -7.29 -26.28 11.36
C GLU A 49 -7.86 -24.93 10.92
N ILE A 50 -8.52 -24.22 11.82
CA ILE A 50 -9.11 -22.90 11.53
C ILE A 50 -8.01 -21.89 11.16
N ALA A 51 -6.93 -21.86 11.93
CA ALA A 51 -5.80 -20.98 11.67
C ALA A 51 -5.09 -21.31 10.35
N ASN A 52 -4.94 -22.60 10.03
CA ASN A 52 -4.38 -23.06 8.75
C ASN A 52 -5.27 -22.68 7.57
N TYR A 53 -6.59 -22.84 7.71
CA TYR A 53 -7.57 -22.36 6.74
C TYR A 53 -7.38 -20.87 6.45
N LEU A 54 -7.37 -20.01 7.49
CA LEU A 54 -7.18 -18.55 7.36
C LEU A 54 -5.85 -18.20 6.71
N ALA A 55 -4.76 -18.88 7.11
CA ALA A 55 -3.43 -18.65 6.55
C ALA A 55 -3.41 -18.90 5.03
N ILE A 56 -3.98 -20.01 4.59
CA ILE A 56 -3.94 -20.43 3.18
C ILE A 56 -4.86 -19.57 2.32
N ILE A 57 -6.09 -19.27 2.75
CA ILE A 57 -7.02 -18.46 1.95
C ILE A 57 -6.56 -17.01 1.78
N THR A 58 -5.65 -16.52 2.64
CA THR A 58 -5.13 -15.15 2.57
C THR A 58 -3.97 -15.02 1.57
N LEU A 59 -3.29 -16.12 1.22
CA LEU A 59 -2.12 -16.07 0.32
C LEU A 59 -2.35 -15.36 -1.02
N PRO A 60 -3.50 -15.50 -1.71
CA PRO A 60 -3.72 -14.79 -2.98
C PRO A 60 -3.55 -13.28 -2.87
N TRP A 61 -3.86 -12.67 -1.74
CA TRP A 61 -3.70 -11.24 -1.51
C TRP A 61 -2.23 -10.80 -1.45
N ALA A 62 -1.31 -11.70 -1.07
CA ALA A 62 0.12 -11.43 -1.10
C ALA A 62 0.68 -11.38 -2.54
N PHE A 63 0.02 -12.06 -3.49
CA PHE A 63 0.45 -12.13 -4.90
C PHE A 63 -0.15 -11.05 -5.81
N LYS A 64 -0.87 -10.06 -5.27
CA LYS A 64 -1.43 -8.92 -6.04
C LYS A 64 -0.38 -8.21 -6.91
N LEU A 65 0.87 -8.19 -6.48
CA LEU A 65 1.97 -7.56 -7.21
C LEU A 65 2.15 -8.13 -8.63
N VAL A 66 1.77 -9.39 -8.85
CA VAL A 66 1.90 -10.07 -10.15
C VAL A 66 0.71 -9.79 -11.06
N THR A 67 -0.49 -9.62 -10.49
CA THR A 67 -1.72 -9.46 -11.28
C THR A 67 -1.79 -8.13 -12.02
N GLY A 68 -1.26 -7.05 -11.48
CA GLY A 68 -1.22 -5.73 -12.15
C GLY A 68 -0.50 -5.77 -13.51
N PRO A 69 0.78 -6.16 -13.55
CA PRO A 69 1.53 -6.31 -14.82
C PRO A 69 0.90 -7.31 -15.79
N LEU A 70 0.26 -8.38 -15.29
CA LEU A 70 -0.45 -9.33 -16.14
C LEU A 70 -1.64 -8.67 -16.86
N MET A 71 -2.41 -7.86 -16.14
CA MET A 71 -3.52 -7.10 -16.70
C MET A 71 -3.08 -6.03 -17.69
N ASP A 72 -1.94 -5.39 -17.43
CA ASP A 72 -1.37 -4.38 -18.34
C ASP A 72 -0.84 -4.99 -19.65
N ARG A 73 -0.49 -6.28 -19.63
CA ARG A 73 -0.02 -6.99 -20.82
C ARG A 73 -1.16 -7.55 -21.67
N TYR A 74 -2.25 -8.00 -21.04
CA TYR A 74 -3.38 -8.66 -21.70
C TYR A 74 -4.62 -7.78 -21.65
N GLU A 75 -4.62 -6.71 -22.47
CA GLU A 75 -5.72 -5.78 -22.61
C GLU A 75 -6.70 -6.23 -23.69
N PHE A 76 -7.99 -6.16 -23.42
CA PHE A 76 -9.03 -6.36 -24.43
C PHE A 76 -9.74 -5.04 -24.73
N LEU A 77 -9.05 -4.14 -25.44
CA LEU A 77 -9.44 -2.76 -25.71
C LEU A 77 -10.85 -2.55 -26.29
N PRO A 78 -11.44 -3.48 -27.08
CA PRO A 78 -12.81 -3.30 -27.56
C PRO A 78 -13.86 -3.15 -26.46
N MET A 79 -13.63 -3.72 -25.27
CA MET A 79 -14.54 -3.62 -24.11
C MET A 79 -14.05 -2.66 -23.02
N GLY A 80 -12.98 -1.92 -23.26
CA GLY A 80 -12.26 -1.15 -22.26
C GLY A 80 -10.99 -1.85 -21.77
N ARG A 81 -10.15 -1.13 -21.04
CA ARG A 81 -8.85 -1.63 -20.60
C ARG A 81 -8.94 -2.57 -19.41
N ARG A 82 -9.71 -2.19 -18.41
CA ARG A 82 -9.83 -2.90 -17.12
C ARG A 82 -11.15 -3.66 -16.97
N ARG A 83 -12.20 -3.16 -17.59
CA ARG A 83 -13.56 -3.70 -17.49
C ARG A 83 -13.66 -5.20 -17.80
N PRO A 84 -13.01 -5.78 -18.85
CA PRO A 84 -13.03 -7.22 -19.09
C PRO A 84 -12.47 -8.04 -17.92
N TRP A 85 -11.39 -7.54 -17.29
CA TRP A 85 -10.80 -8.16 -16.11
C TRP A 85 -11.73 -8.10 -14.89
N VAL A 86 -12.41 -6.94 -14.67
CA VAL A 86 -13.38 -6.80 -13.58
C VAL A 86 -14.54 -7.79 -13.78
N ILE A 87 -15.10 -7.88 -15.00
CA ILE A 87 -16.19 -8.80 -15.31
C ILE A 87 -15.77 -10.25 -15.11
N ALA A 88 -14.62 -10.66 -15.66
CA ALA A 88 -14.12 -12.03 -15.55
C ALA A 88 -13.84 -12.42 -14.09
N ALA A 89 -13.17 -11.53 -13.34
CA ALA A 89 -12.86 -11.76 -11.93
C ALA A 89 -14.12 -11.80 -11.06
N GLN A 90 -15.10 -10.91 -11.32
CA GLN A 90 -16.37 -10.88 -10.60
C GLN A 90 -17.22 -12.13 -10.88
N LEU A 91 -17.23 -12.62 -12.13
CA LEU A 91 -17.88 -13.87 -12.50
C LEU A 91 -17.20 -15.07 -11.81
N GLY A 92 -15.87 -15.13 -11.87
CA GLY A 92 -15.09 -16.17 -11.19
C GLY A 92 -15.32 -16.16 -9.67
N LEU A 93 -15.37 -14.98 -9.04
CA LEU A 93 -15.71 -14.79 -7.63
C LEU A 93 -17.10 -15.37 -7.32
N SER A 94 -18.12 -15.03 -8.12
CA SER A 94 -19.49 -15.48 -7.90
C SER A 94 -19.62 -17.02 -8.07
N LEU A 95 -18.97 -17.59 -9.09
CA LEU A 95 -18.96 -19.04 -9.30
C LEU A 95 -18.20 -19.77 -8.20
N SER A 96 -17.09 -19.22 -7.73
CA SER A 96 -16.32 -19.79 -6.61
C SER A 96 -17.09 -19.73 -5.30
N LEU A 97 -17.84 -18.65 -5.04
CA LEU A 97 -18.76 -18.58 -3.89
C LEU A 97 -19.86 -19.64 -3.99
N LEU A 98 -20.42 -19.84 -5.18
CA LEU A 98 -21.41 -20.89 -5.39
C LEU A 98 -20.83 -22.30 -5.19
N ALA A 99 -19.55 -22.51 -5.51
CA ALA A 99 -18.87 -23.79 -5.31
C ALA A 99 -18.79 -24.21 -3.83
N LEU A 100 -19.00 -23.32 -2.87
CA LEU A 100 -19.12 -23.69 -1.46
C LEU A 100 -20.26 -24.66 -1.17
N ILE A 101 -21.25 -24.78 -2.05
CA ILE A 101 -22.32 -25.79 -1.96
C ILE A 101 -21.77 -27.23 -2.01
N LEU A 102 -20.60 -27.43 -2.63
CA LEU A 102 -19.94 -28.73 -2.74
C LEU A 102 -19.36 -29.25 -1.40
N VAL A 103 -19.36 -28.43 -0.38
CA VAL A 103 -18.90 -28.78 0.97
C VAL A 103 -20.11 -29.24 1.78
N ASP A 104 -20.35 -30.55 1.82
CA ASP A 104 -21.49 -31.15 2.51
C ASP A 104 -21.25 -31.26 4.01
N ASP A 105 -20.08 -31.74 4.41
CA ASP A 105 -19.64 -31.86 5.80
C ASP A 105 -18.34 -31.13 6.02
N VAL A 106 -18.44 -30.01 6.71
CA VAL A 106 -17.30 -29.12 6.95
C VAL A 106 -16.27 -29.77 7.85
N SER A 107 -16.69 -30.61 8.81
CA SER A 107 -15.77 -31.24 9.76
C SER A 107 -14.77 -32.17 9.07
N SER A 108 -15.19 -32.85 8.02
CA SER A 108 -14.34 -33.77 7.23
C SER A 108 -13.74 -33.10 5.98
N GLN A 109 -14.28 -31.96 5.54
CA GLN A 109 -13.95 -31.32 4.25
C GLN A 109 -13.31 -29.93 4.39
N VAL A 110 -12.63 -29.62 5.52
CA VAL A 110 -11.91 -28.34 5.71
C VAL A 110 -10.91 -28.08 4.58
N GLY A 111 -10.29 -29.13 4.03
CA GLY A 111 -9.37 -29.02 2.89
C GLY A 111 -10.06 -28.50 1.61
N LEU A 112 -11.25 -29.03 1.28
CA LEU A 112 -12.06 -28.58 0.15
C LEU A 112 -12.54 -27.13 0.35
N LEU A 113 -13.03 -26.80 1.54
CA LEU A 113 -13.42 -25.46 1.93
C LEU A 113 -12.24 -24.48 1.75
N THR A 114 -11.03 -24.87 2.17
CA THR A 114 -9.81 -24.06 2.02
C THR A 114 -9.48 -23.85 0.54
N LEU A 115 -9.53 -24.88 -0.28
CA LEU A 115 -9.27 -24.78 -1.73
C LEU A 115 -10.24 -23.81 -2.40
N ILE A 116 -11.54 -23.95 -2.12
CA ILE A 116 -12.57 -23.04 -2.64
C ILE A 116 -12.33 -21.62 -2.11
N GLY A 117 -11.97 -21.46 -0.84
CA GLY A 117 -11.60 -20.18 -0.25
C GLY A 117 -10.41 -19.49 -0.94
N VAL A 118 -9.40 -20.27 -1.36
CA VAL A 118 -8.27 -19.76 -2.17
C VAL A 118 -8.76 -19.26 -3.53
N LEU A 119 -9.64 -20.00 -4.20
CA LEU A 119 -10.22 -19.59 -5.49
C LEU A 119 -11.01 -18.28 -5.34
N ILE A 120 -11.88 -18.20 -4.32
CA ILE A 120 -12.66 -16.99 -4.00
C ILE A 120 -11.73 -15.79 -3.81
N ASN A 121 -10.70 -15.92 -2.97
CA ASN A 121 -9.77 -14.83 -2.69
C ASN A 121 -8.86 -14.51 -3.89
N SER A 122 -8.54 -15.46 -4.75
CA SER A 122 -7.79 -15.22 -5.99
C SER A 122 -8.59 -14.33 -6.95
N PHE A 123 -9.87 -14.63 -7.14
CA PHE A 123 -10.74 -13.79 -7.96
C PHE A 123 -11.03 -12.43 -7.29
N ALA A 124 -11.22 -12.39 -5.97
CA ALA A 124 -11.41 -11.15 -5.23
C ALA A 124 -10.19 -10.23 -5.33
N ALA A 125 -8.98 -10.76 -5.16
CA ALA A 125 -7.73 -10.00 -5.29
C ALA A 125 -7.49 -9.52 -6.74
N THR A 126 -7.88 -10.32 -7.73
CA THR A 126 -7.82 -9.95 -9.15
C THR A 126 -8.80 -8.82 -9.47
N GLN A 127 -10.03 -8.91 -8.97
CA GLN A 127 -11.07 -7.89 -9.14
C GLN A 127 -10.68 -6.56 -8.47
N ASP A 128 -10.04 -6.61 -7.29
CA ASP A 128 -9.53 -5.45 -6.57
C ASP A 128 -8.48 -4.69 -7.40
N VAL A 129 -7.46 -5.37 -7.93
CA VAL A 129 -6.43 -4.76 -8.78
C VAL A 129 -7.03 -4.16 -10.05
N ALA A 130 -7.98 -4.84 -10.68
CA ALA A 130 -8.64 -4.35 -11.89
C ALA A 130 -9.50 -3.11 -11.62
N THR A 131 -10.23 -3.10 -10.50
CA THR A 131 -11.07 -1.97 -10.08
C THR A 131 -10.23 -0.77 -9.69
N ASP A 132 -9.12 -0.97 -8.96
CA ASP A 132 -8.17 0.09 -8.59
C ASP A 132 -7.54 0.71 -9.84
N GLY A 133 -7.10 -0.14 -10.78
CA GLY A 133 -6.56 0.33 -12.06
C GLY A 133 -7.59 1.15 -12.86
N MET A 134 -8.85 0.69 -12.92
CA MET A 134 -9.94 1.41 -13.57
C MET A 134 -10.23 2.75 -12.89
N ALA A 135 -10.22 2.78 -11.55
CA ALA A 135 -10.41 3.99 -10.77
C ALA A 135 -9.32 5.04 -11.04
N ILE A 136 -8.06 4.62 -11.13
CA ILE A 136 -6.92 5.50 -11.43
C ILE A 136 -6.98 6.00 -12.89
N ASP A 137 -7.27 5.11 -13.84
CA ASP A 137 -7.23 5.42 -15.27
C ASP A 137 -8.36 6.37 -15.72
N LEU A 138 -9.51 6.37 -15.01
CA LEU A 138 -10.73 7.09 -15.42
C LEU A 138 -11.09 8.28 -14.53
N THR A 139 -10.40 8.48 -13.41
CA THR A 139 -10.77 9.51 -12.43
C THR A 139 -9.78 10.67 -12.43
N PRO A 140 -10.24 11.91 -12.64
CA PRO A 140 -9.40 13.09 -12.49
C PRO A 140 -8.73 13.14 -11.11
N VAL A 141 -7.46 13.56 -11.03
CA VAL A 141 -6.66 13.57 -9.79
C VAL A 141 -7.39 14.25 -8.63
N ARG A 142 -8.09 15.36 -8.90
CA ARG A 142 -8.89 16.10 -7.89
C ARG A 142 -10.06 15.31 -7.30
N GLU A 143 -10.51 14.23 -7.94
CA GLU A 143 -11.65 13.42 -7.53
C GLU A 143 -11.24 12.06 -6.93
N GLN A 144 -9.96 11.65 -7.10
CA GLN A 144 -9.47 10.33 -6.66
C GLN A 144 -9.65 10.11 -5.17
N GLY A 145 -9.41 11.13 -4.34
CA GLY A 145 -9.63 11.04 -2.89
C GLY A 145 -11.08 10.76 -2.53
N ARG A 146 -12.04 11.41 -3.22
CA ARG A 146 -13.48 11.17 -3.00
C ARG A 146 -13.89 9.78 -3.45
N LEU A 147 -13.44 9.35 -4.64
CA LEU A 147 -13.71 7.99 -5.12
C LEU A 147 -13.21 6.95 -4.14
N ASN A 148 -11.97 7.09 -3.66
CA ASN A 148 -11.39 6.15 -2.69
C ASN A 148 -12.19 6.10 -1.37
N ALA A 149 -12.71 7.24 -0.90
CA ALA A 149 -13.60 7.28 0.26
C ALA A 149 -14.90 6.49 0.02
N PHE A 150 -15.54 6.66 -1.15
CA PHE A 150 -16.74 5.90 -1.52
C PHE A 150 -16.45 4.39 -1.67
N MET A 151 -15.32 4.02 -2.26
CA MET A 151 -14.87 2.63 -2.38
C MET A 151 -14.65 2.02 -0.99
N SER A 152 -13.90 2.68 -0.12
CA SER A 152 -13.65 2.24 1.25
C SER A 152 -14.93 2.07 2.07
N PHE A 153 -15.87 3.00 1.93
CA PHE A 153 -17.19 2.92 2.56
C PHE A 153 -18.00 1.72 2.03
N GLY A 154 -18.00 1.51 0.71
CA GLY A 154 -18.63 0.34 0.10
C GLY A 154 -18.08 -0.98 0.66
N LYS A 155 -16.74 -1.09 0.78
CA LYS A 155 -16.06 -2.26 1.35
C LYS A 155 -16.45 -2.51 2.79
N ALA A 156 -16.46 -1.47 3.61
CA ALA A 156 -16.82 -1.57 5.03
C ALA A 156 -18.26 -2.07 5.20
N ILE A 157 -19.21 -1.54 4.44
CA ILE A 157 -20.60 -2.01 4.47
C ILE A 157 -20.70 -3.45 3.96
N GLY A 158 -20.05 -3.79 2.83
CA GLY A 158 -20.07 -5.13 2.26
C GLY A 158 -19.54 -6.18 3.24
N TRP A 159 -18.42 -5.88 3.87
CA TRP A 159 -17.79 -6.73 4.88
C TRP A 159 -18.68 -6.90 6.13
N ALA A 160 -19.21 -5.81 6.68
CA ALA A 160 -20.02 -5.84 7.89
C ALA A 160 -21.37 -6.54 7.67
N THR A 161 -22.08 -6.18 6.60
CA THR A 161 -23.38 -6.81 6.29
C THR A 161 -23.23 -8.28 6.00
N THR A 162 -22.19 -8.67 5.24
CA THR A 162 -21.96 -10.09 4.94
C THR A 162 -21.57 -10.87 6.19
N ALA A 163 -20.70 -10.30 7.06
CA ALA A 163 -20.35 -10.96 8.32
C ALA A 163 -21.61 -11.21 9.18
N ALA A 164 -22.42 -10.16 9.39
CA ALA A 164 -23.63 -10.27 10.22
C ALA A 164 -24.66 -11.24 9.65
N VAL A 165 -24.97 -11.13 8.35
CA VAL A 165 -25.96 -11.99 7.67
C VAL A 165 -25.46 -13.43 7.60
N SER A 166 -24.21 -13.65 7.17
CA SER A 166 -23.64 -14.99 7.05
C SER A 166 -23.54 -15.70 8.40
N GLY A 167 -23.22 -14.97 9.48
CA GLY A 167 -23.20 -15.55 10.83
C GLY A 167 -24.54 -16.13 11.26
N VAL A 168 -25.65 -15.45 10.92
CA VAL A 168 -27.00 -15.95 11.18
C VAL A 168 -27.33 -17.11 10.24
N LEU A 169 -27.10 -16.96 8.95
CA LEU A 169 -27.46 -17.97 7.95
C LEU A 169 -26.70 -19.28 8.15
N LEU A 170 -25.41 -19.22 8.48
CA LEU A 170 -24.60 -20.41 8.80
C LEU A 170 -25.15 -21.16 10.01
N THR A 171 -25.66 -20.44 11.00
CA THR A 171 -26.24 -21.05 12.22
C THR A 171 -27.59 -21.70 11.94
N VAL A 172 -28.44 -21.08 11.11
CA VAL A 172 -29.82 -21.51 10.89
C VAL A 172 -29.94 -22.45 9.71
N TRP A 173 -29.25 -22.19 8.61
CA TRP A 173 -29.44 -22.90 7.33
C TRP A 173 -28.16 -23.59 6.83
N GLY A 174 -27.03 -23.39 7.47
CA GLY A 174 -25.74 -23.96 7.09
C GLY A 174 -25.07 -23.26 5.92
N LEU A 175 -24.04 -23.90 5.36
CA LEU A 175 -23.15 -23.30 4.37
C LEU A 175 -23.80 -23.13 2.99
N GLY A 176 -24.59 -24.13 2.51
CA GLY A 176 -25.14 -24.12 1.15
C GLY A 176 -26.02 -22.89 0.85
N PRO A 177 -27.11 -22.63 1.60
CA PRO A 177 -27.96 -21.45 1.39
C PRO A 177 -27.19 -20.13 1.58
N THR A 178 -26.23 -20.08 2.51
CA THR A 178 -25.36 -18.90 2.72
C THR A 178 -24.50 -18.63 1.48
N ALA A 179 -23.94 -19.68 0.88
CA ALA A 179 -23.15 -19.60 -0.34
C ALA A 179 -23.98 -19.10 -1.54
N VAL A 180 -25.22 -19.60 -1.70
CA VAL A 180 -26.14 -19.15 -2.76
C VAL A 180 -26.42 -17.66 -2.65
N LEU A 181 -26.73 -17.18 -1.45
CA LEU A 181 -27.01 -15.75 -1.24
C LEU A 181 -25.78 -14.91 -1.51
N ALA A 182 -24.62 -15.29 -0.99
CA ALA A 182 -23.35 -14.57 -1.22
C ALA A 182 -23.00 -14.54 -2.72
N ALA A 183 -23.15 -15.65 -3.42
CA ALA A 183 -22.93 -15.75 -4.86
C ALA A 183 -23.91 -14.87 -5.66
N ALA A 184 -25.20 -14.86 -5.29
CA ALA A 184 -26.21 -14.04 -5.95
C ALA A 184 -25.95 -12.55 -5.79
N VAL A 185 -25.60 -12.10 -4.59
CA VAL A 185 -25.23 -10.71 -4.33
C VAL A 185 -23.95 -10.33 -5.07
N SER A 186 -22.95 -11.19 -5.09
CA SER A 186 -21.73 -11.00 -5.88
C SER A 186 -22.02 -10.92 -7.38
N ALA A 187 -22.90 -11.79 -7.92
CA ALA A 187 -23.29 -11.81 -9.33
C ALA A 187 -23.98 -10.51 -9.78
N ALA A 188 -24.64 -9.78 -8.87
CA ALA A 188 -25.16 -8.44 -9.17
C ALA A 188 -24.05 -7.49 -9.64
N GLY A 189 -22.80 -7.67 -9.18
CA GLY A 189 -21.64 -6.91 -9.66
C GLY A 189 -21.32 -7.15 -11.14
N VAL A 190 -21.50 -8.38 -11.61
CA VAL A 190 -21.39 -8.69 -13.05
C VAL A 190 -22.43 -7.91 -13.84
N LEU A 191 -23.69 -7.93 -13.37
CA LEU A 191 -24.79 -7.21 -14.04
C LEU A 191 -24.50 -5.70 -14.10
N VAL A 192 -24.05 -5.10 -13.00
CA VAL A 192 -23.67 -3.66 -12.99
C VAL A 192 -22.61 -3.39 -14.06
N MET A 193 -21.56 -4.20 -14.13
CA MET A 193 -20.47 -4.00 -15.08
C MET A 193 -20.86 -4.30 -16.54
N LEU A 194 -21.93 -5.01 -16.80
CA LEU A 194 -22.46 -5.18 -18.15
C LEU A 194 -23.10 -3.87 -18.68
N PHE A 195 -23.69 -3.05 -17.80
CA PHE A 195 -24.37 -1.78 -18.18
C PHE A 195 -23.46 -0.55 -18.05
N VAL A 196 -22.25 -0.69 -17.46
CA VAL A 196 -21.31 0.40 -17.25
C VAL A 196 -20.13 0.24 -18.22
N LEU A 197 -19.81 1.30 -18.99
CA LEU A 197 -18.66 1.37 -19.88
C LEU A 197 -17.54 2.21 -19.25
N GLU A 198 -16.29 1.94 -19.60
CA GLU A 198 -15.18 2.81 -19.22
C GLU A 198 -15.25 4.14 -19.97
N ARG A 199 -15.46 4.08 -21.28
CA ARG A 199 -15.55 5.23 -22.19
C ARG A 199 -16.69 5.05 -23.17
N ASP A 200 -17.17 6.17 -23.70
CA ASP A 200 -18.22 6.16 -24.71
C ASP A 200 -17.76 5.42 -25.98
N GLY A 201 -18.68 4.69 -26.60
CA GLY A 201 -18.45 3.93 -27.82
C GLY A 201 -17.82 2.55 -27.66
N GLU A 202 -17.42 2.12 -26.46
CA GLU A 202 -16.89 0.77 -26.19
C GLU A 202 -17.97 -0.32 -26.35
N ARG A 203 -17.53 -1.54 -26.63
CA ARG A 203 -18.44 -2.70 -26.71
C ARG A 203 -18.92 -3.09 -25.30
N THR A 204 -20.20 -3.38 -25.17
CA THR A 204 -20.74 -3.94 -23.94
C THR A 204 -20.31 -5.40 -23.71
N LEU A 205 -20.23 -6.18 -24.78
CA LEU A 205 -19.81 -7.59 -24.79
C LEU A 205 -18.90 -7.85 -26.01
N PRO A 206 -18.10 -8.92 -26.03
CA PRO A 206 -17.13 -9.17 -27.11
C PRO A 206 -17.73 -9.20 -28.52
N TRP A 207 -19.01 -9.58 -28.63
CA TRP A 207 -19.74 -9.73 -29.90
C TRP A 207 -20.68 -8.56 -30.23
N THR A 208 -20.78 -7.54 -29.39
CA THR A 208 -21.59 -6.35 -29.69
C THR A 208 -20.83 -5.35 -30.55
N SER A 209 -21.56 -4.47 -31.25
CA SER A 209 -20.96 -3.36 -32.00
C SER A 209 -20.36 -2.31 -31.07
N GLY A 210 -19.26 -1.69 -31.46
CA GLY A 210 -18.58 -0.63 -30.74
C GLY A 210 -17.18 -0.38 -31.31
N ALA A 211 -16.63 0.80 -31.07
CA ALA A 211 -15.27 1.16 -31.48
C ALA A 211 -14.27 0.66 -30.44
N ALA A 212 -13.12 0.17 -30.90
CA ALA A 212 -12.00 -0.11 -30.00
C ALA A 212 -11.34 1.20 -29.56
N ALA A 213 -10.91 1.29 -28.29
CA ALA A 213 -10.06 2.39 -27.86
C ALA A 213 -8.75 2.38 -28.68
N THR A 214 -8.39 3.54 -29.26
CA THR A 214 -7.24 3.66 -30.18
C THR A 214 -5.91 3.89 -29.47
N VAL A 215 -5.90 4.09 -28.14
CA VAL A 215 -4.69 4.42 -27.37
C VAL A 215 -4.19 3.20 -26.64
N GLN A 216 -3.24 2.48 -27.25
CA GLN A 216 -2.39 1.54 -26.53
C GLN A 216 -1.34 2.33 -25.72
N ARG A 217 -1.39 2.28 -24.39
CA ARG A 217 -0.20 2.62 -23.60
C ARG A 217 0.81 1.49 -23.78
N ALA A 218 2.06 1.84 -24.03
CA ALA A 218 3.14 0.86 -24.02
C ALA A 218 3.12 0.11 -22.68
N GLY A 219 2.85 -1.20 -22.73
CA GLY A 219 2.77 -2.03 -21.53
C GLY A 219 4.11 -2.02 -20.83
N THR A 220 4.12 -1.72 -19.54
CA THR A 220 5.32 -1.82 -18.71
C THR A 220 5.88 -3.25 -18.76
N SER A 221 7.14 -3.39 -19.14
CA SER A 221 7.79 -4.70 -19.18
C SER A 221 7.91 -5.27 -17.78
N PHE A 222 7.68 -6.59 -17.60
CA PHE A 222 7.97 -7.28 -16.33
C PHE A 222 9.37 -6.97 -15.80
N ARG A 223 10.34 -6.81 -16.69
CA ARG A 223 11.72 -6.45 -16.35
C ARG A 223 11.82 -5.05 -15.75
N GLU A 224 11.02 -4.10 -16.23
CA GLU A 224 10.97 -2.73 -15.69
C GLU A 224 10.30 -2.70 -14.32
N VAL A 225 9.17 -3.41 -14.14
CA VAL A 225 8.50 -3.54 -12.84
C VAL A 225 9.44 -4.20 -11.83
N PHE A 226 10.10 -5.32 -12.21
CA PHE A 226 11.04 -6.00 -11.33
C PHE A 226 12.25 -5.13 -10.99
N ARG A 227 12.75 -4.34 -11.95
CA ARG A 227 13.85 -3.39 -11.73
C ARG A 227 13.42 -2.24 -10.81
N ALA A 228 12.21 -1.72 -11.00
CA ALA A 228 11.64 -0.67 -10.13
C ALA A 228 11.45 -1.18 -8.70
N VAL A 229 10.89 -2.38 -8.54
CA VAL A 229 10.75 -3.06 -7.23
C VAL A 229 12.12 -3.26 -6.57
N ASN A 230 13.11 -3.75 -7.31
CA ASN A 230 14.46 -3.96 -6.77
C ASN A 230 15.13 -2.65 -6.33
N LYS A 231 14.91 -1.53 -7.03
CA LYS A 231 15.42 -0.21 -6.62
C LYS A 231 14.81 0.27 -5.30
N VAL A 232 13.56 -0.12 -5.00
CA VAL A 232 12.83 0.33 -3.81
C VAL A 232 13.08 -0.56 -2.60
N LEU A 233 13.28 -1.87 -2.81
CA LEU A 233 13.38 -2.86 -1.73
C LEU A 233 14.57 -2.62 -0.80
N TRP A 234 15.71 -2.20 -1.34
CA TRP A 234 16.98 -2.16 -0.60
C TRP A 234 17.29 -0.83 0.07
N VAL A 235 16.37 0.14 -0.01
CA VAL A 235 16.49 1.37 0.77
C VAL A 235 16.11 1.09 2.21
N ARG A 236 16.94 1.52 3.17
CA ARG A 236 16.76 1.31 4.62
C ARG A 236 15.34 1.64 5.08
N THR A 237 14.82 2.78 4.67
CA THR A 237 13.48 3.25 5.02
C THR A 237 12.40 2.28 4.52
N SER A 238 12.51 1.79 3.28
CA SER A 238 11.59 0.81 2.70
C SER A 238 11.65 -0.53 3.45
N LEU A 239 12.85 -1.01 3.79
CA LEU A 239 13.00 -2.27 4.55
C LEU A 239 12.37 -2.17 5.95
N ILE A 240 12.55 -1.03 6.63
CA ILE A 240 11.93 -0.80 7.94
C ILE A 240 10.40 -0.76 7.79
N VAL A 241 9.88 -0.05 6.78
CA VAL A 241 8.43 -0.01 6.52
C VAL A 241 7.89 -1.37 6.13
N MET A 242 8.61 -2.13 5.29
CA MET A 242 8.23 -3.52 5.00
C MET A 242 8.19 -4.38 6.26
N ALA A 243 9.15 -4.23 7.17
CA ALA A 243 9.14 -4.92 8.46
C ALA A 243 7.94 -4.49 9.32
N ILE A 244 7.61 -3.19 9.38
CA ILE A 244 6.43 -2.67 10.07
C ILE A 244 5.15 -3.27 9.46
N MET A 245 4.99 -3.23 8.13
CA MET A 245 3.85 -3.80 7.42
C MET A 245 3.73 -5.31 7.63
N PHE A 246 4.86 -6.02 7.66
CA PHE A 246 4.90 -7.45 7.95
C PHE A 246 4.41 -7.75 9.37
N PHE A 247 4.89 -7.02 10.38
CA PHE A 247 4.46 -7.19 11.77
C PHE A 247 3.00 -6.79 11.97
N ASP A 248 2.53 -5.72 11.32
CA ASP A 248 1.12 -5.32 11.33
C ASP A 248 0.23 -6.46 10.81
N GLY A 249 0.60 -7.00 9.64
CA GLY A 249 -0.08 -8.17 9.08
C GLY A 249 0.00 -9.39 9.99
N LEU A 250 1.15 -9.66 10.59
CA LEU A 250 1.37 -10.80 11.49
C LEU A 250 0.45 -10.71 12.72
N ILE A 251 0.37 -9.54 13.35
CA ILE A 251 -0.50 -9.29 14.52
C ILE A 251 -1.97 -9.40 14.11
N TYR A 252 -2.33 -8.82 12.97
CA TYR A 252 -3.69 -8.89 12.44
C TYR A 252 -4.11 -10.34 12.17
N GLY A 253 -3.28 -11.13 11.47
CA GLY A 253 -3.57 -12.53 11.14
C GLY A 253 -3.63 -13.42 12.39
N TYR A 254 -2.72 -13.20 13.35
CA TYR A 254 -2.74 -13.89 14.64
C TYR A 254 -4.06 -13.64 15.38
N GLY A 255 -4.48 -12.38 15.48
CA GLY A 255 -5.71 -11.98 16.13
C GLY A 255 -6.96 -12.45 15.38
N GLN A 256 -6.93 -12.44 14.04
CA GLN A 256 -8.04 -12.92 13.21
C GLN A 256 -8.30 -14.43 13.39
N ALA A 257 -7.26 -15.20 13.70
CA ALA A 257 -7.40 -16.61 14.03
C ALA A 257 -7.80 -16.82 15.51
N LEU A 258 -7.14 -16.12 16.44
CA LEU A 258 -7.39 -16.25 17.89
C LEU A 258 -8.81 -15.82 18.29
N MET A 259 -9.27 -14.64 17.85
CA MET A 259 -10.46 -14.02 18.42
C MET A 259 -11.77 -14.77 18.15
N PRO A 260 -12.11 -15.26 16.93
CA PRO A 260 -13.33 -16.04 16.73
C PRO A 260 -13.31 -17.36 17.49
N ILE A 261 -12.15 -18.02 17.58
CA ILE A 261 -11.98 -19.27 18.31
C ILE A 261 -12.19 -19.04 19.81
N ALA A 262 -11.56 -17.99 20.38
CA ALA A 262 -11.75 -17.64 21.77
C ALA A 262 -13.20 -17.20 22.07
N ALA A 263 -13.83 -16.42 21.17
CA ALA A 263 -15.22 -16.01 21.33
C ALA A 263 -16.15 -17.20 21.44
N VAL A 264 -15.97 -18.21 20.58
CA VAL A 264 -16.85 -19.40 20.57
C VAL A 264 -16.47 -20.38 21.68
N ASN A 265 -15.20 -20.82 21.73
CA ASN A 265 -14.79 -21.94 22.57
C ASN A 265 -14.52 -21.55 24.03
N LEU A 266 -14.09 -20.30 24.29
CA LEU A 266 -13.80 -19.82 25.64
C LEU A 266 -14.96 -19.03 26.23
N PHE A 267 -15.53 -18.10 25.45
CA PHE A 267 -16.54 -17.15 25.94
C PHE A 267 -18.00 -17.55 25.62
N GLY A 268 -18.20 -18.69 24.93
CA GLY A 268 -19.52 -19.25 24.66
C GLY A 268 -20.39 -18.46 23.68
N TYR A 269 -19.78 -17.61 22.84
CA TYR A 269 -20.52 -16.89 21.81
C TYR A 269 -21.01 -17.86 20.72
N THR A 270 -22.20 -17.64 20.21
CA THR A 270 -22.63 -18.30 18.97
C THR A 270 -21.94 -17.62 17.76
N THR A 271 -21.86 -18.34 16.63
CA THR A 271 -21.37 -17.79 15.37
C THR A 271 -22.08 -16.49 14.99
N ALA A 272 -23.41 -16.45 15.17
CA ALA A 272 -24.21 -15.26 14.90
C ALA A 272 -23.83 -14.08 15.82
N GLN A 273 -23.73 -14.32 17.13
CA GLN A 273 -23.38 -13.28 18.11
C GLN A 273 -21.98 -12.69 17.84
N TRP A 274 -20.99 -13.53 17.57
CA TRP A 274 -19.66 -13.07 17.22
C TRP A 274 -19.66 -12.24 15.93
N SER A 275 -20.27 -12.77 14.86
CA SER A 275 -20.30 -12.09 13.56
C SER A 275 -21.04 -10.75 13.61
N GLN A 276 -22.15 -10.65 14.37
CA GLN A 276 -22.88 -9.41 14.58
C GLN A 276 -22.06 -8.39 15.41
N LEU A 277 -21.37 -8.86 16.47
CA LEU A 277 -20.48 -8.01 17.27
C LEU A 277 -19.38 -7.42 16.38
N VAL A 278 -18.70 -8.26 15.58
CA VAL A 278 -17.65 -7.81 14.69
C VAL A 278 -18.18 -6.84 13.64
N ALA A 279 -19.33 -7.12 13.05
CA ALA A 279 -19.95 -6.24 12.05
C ALA A 279 -20.27 -4.86 12.63
N MET A 280 -20.91 -4.80 13.79
CA MET A 280 -21.32 -3.56 14.43
C MET A 280 -20.13 -2.77 14.96
N MET A 281 -19.26 -3.42 15.73
CA MET A 281 -18.11 -2.75 16.34
C MET A 281 -17.05 -2.39 15.29
N GLY A 282 -16.89 -3.19 14.24
CA GLY A 282 -16.01 -2.87 13.12
C GLY A 282 -16.45 -1.65 12.32
N LEU A 283 -17.77 -1.48 12.10
CA LEU A 283 -18.31 -0.24 11.51
C LEU A 283 -18.09 0.97 12.41
N ILE A 284 -18.32 0.86 13.72
CA ILE A 284 -18.04 1.93 14.67
C ILE A 284 -16.55 2.27 14.64
N GLY A 285 -15.67 1.25 14.65
CA GLY A 285 -14.22 1.42 14.53
C GLY A 285 -13.82 2.12 13.24
N ALA A 286 -14.44 1.78 12.11
CA ALA A 286 -14.19 2.44 10.84
C ALA A 286 -14.61 3.92 10.83
N VAL A 287 -15.74 4.26 11.48
CA VAL A 287 -16.17 5.66 11.66
C VAL A 287 -15.20 6.42 12.57
N LEU A 288 -14.77 5.81 13.68
CA LEU A 288 -13.75 6.41 14.56
C LEU A 288 -12.42 6.61 13.84
N ALA A 289 -12.03 5.67 12.97
CA ALA A 289 -10.81 5.78 12.17
C ALA A 289 -10.80 7.00 11.24
N LEU A 290 -11.96 7.49 10.79
CA LEU A 290 -12.04 8.76 10.04
C LEU A 290 -11.58 9.96 10.88
N GLY A 291 -11.83 9.93 12.18
CA GLY A 291 -11.36 10.95 13.13
C GLY A 291 -9.86 10.91 13.41
N VAL A 292 -9.18 9.82 13.06
CA VAL A 292 -7.74 9.65 13.27
C VAL A 292 -6.91 10.43 12.25
N GLY A 293 -7.43 10.68 11.04
CA GLY A 293 -6.73 11.46 10.01
C GLY A 293 -6.22 12.82 10.52
N PRO A 294 -7.06 13.70 11.07
CA PRO A 294 -6.63 14.98 11.66
C PRO A 294 -5.64 14.84 12.82
N LEU A 295 -5.68 13.72 13.56
CA LEU A 295 -4.71 13.43 14.62
C LEU A 295 -3.36 13.02 14.05
N ILE A 296 -3.35 12.25 12.95
CA ILE A 296 -2.13 11.92 12.20
C ILE A 296 -1.46 13.19 11.69
N ASP A 297 -2.24 14.13 11.14
CA ASP A 297 -1.71 15.41 10.64
C ASP A 297 -1.03 16.24 11.74
N ARG A 298 -1.52 16.12 13.00
CA ARG A 298 -0.97 16.86 14.15
C ARG A 298 0.17 16.15 14.86
N ALA A 299 0.02 14.85 15.11
CA ALA A 299 0.95 14.06 15.93
C ALA A 299 1.97 13.26 15.12
N GLY A 300 1.76 13.18 13.79
CA GLY A 300 2.56 12.35 12.88
C GLY A 300 2.13 10.89 12.85
N ALA A 301 2.22 10.26 11.68
CA ALA A 301 1.80 8.87 11.44
C ALA A 301 2.54 7.87 12.36
N LYS A 302 3.84 8.08 12.60
CA LYS A 302 4.66 7.24 13.49
C LYS A 302 4.13 7.22 14.92
N THR A 303 3.88 8.40 15.50
CA THR A 303 3.37 8.52 16.88
C THR A 303 2.01 7.89 17.02
N MET A 304 1.12 8.14 16.03
CA MET A 304 -0.22 7.55 16.03
C MET A 304 -0.16 6.02 15.91
N LEU A 305 0.71 5.47 15.07
CA LEU A 305 0.89 4.02 14.95
C LEU A 305 1.40 3.41 16.25
N ILE A 306 2.43 3.99 16.88
CA ILE A 306 2.93 3.51 18.19
C ILE A 306 1.79 3.50 19.22
N THR A 307 1.03 4.59 19.31
CA THR A 307 -0.06 4.72 20.29
C THR A 307 -1.14 3.67 20.06
N THR A 308 -1.65 3.56 18.83
CA THR A 308 -2.77 2.68 18.50
C THR A 308 -2.40 1.20 18.60
N ILE A 309 -1.23 0.80 18.10
CA ILE A 309 -0.78 -0.59 18.21
C ILE A 309 -0.43 -0.96 19.65
N SER A 310 0.11 -0.04 20.46
CA SER A 310 0.38 -0.28 21.88
C SER A 310 -0.93 -0.52 22.65
N LEU A 311 -2.02 0.16 22.31
CA LEU A 311 -3.33 -0.11 22.89
C LEU A 311 -3.79 -1.54 22.62
N VAL A 312 -3.53 -2.10 21.44
CA VAL A 312 -3.82 -3.51 21.12
C VAL A 312 -2.98 -4.45 21.99
N GLY A 313 -1.68 -4.16 22.16
CA GLY A 313 -0.81 -4.95 23.03
C GLY A 313 -1.23 -4.90 24.50
N ILE A 314 -1.55 -3.71 25.02
CA ILE A 314 -2.06 -3.53 26.38
C ILE A 314 -3.39 -4.27 26.55
N HIS A 315 -4.32 -4.15 25.59
CA HIS A 315 -5.58 -4.86 25.59
C HIS A 315 -5.39 -6.39 25.71
N ALA A 316 -4.51 -6.96 24.90
CA ALA A 316 -4.20 -8.39 24.93
C ALA A 316 -3.56 -8.79 26.26
N LEU A 317 -2.67 -7.96 26.82
CA LEU A 317 -2.05 -8.22 28.12
C LEU A 317 -3.08 -8.14 29.27
N VAL A 318 -4.00 -7.17 29.23
CA VAL A 318 -5.10 -7.06 30.20
C VAL A 318 -5.96 -8.31 30.15
N LEU A 319 -6.38 -8.78 28.97
CA LEU A 319 -7.11 -10.04 28.84
C LEU A 319 -6.34 -11.21 29.45
N ALA A 320 -5.04 -11.32 29.20
CA ALA A 320 -4.21 -12.39 29.73
C ALA A 320 -4.13 -12.37 31.29
N GLN A 321 -4.16 -11.20 31.91
CA GLN A 321 -4.00 -11.05 33.38
C GLN A 321 -5.32 -11.09 34.15
N THR A 322 -6.45 -10.93 33.47
CA THR A 322 -7.79 -10.81 34.10
C THR A 322 -8.66 -12.04 33.87
N GLN A 323 -8.08 -13.24 33.94
CA GLN A 323 -8.80 -14.52 33.75
C GLN A 323 -10.01 -14.67 34.67
N HIS A 324 -9.92 -14.14 35.91
CA HIS A 324 -10.99 -14.17 36.88
C HIS A 324 -12.25 -13.37 36.48
N LEU A 325 -12.14 -12.53 35.45
CA LEU A 325 -13.26 -11.77 34.88
C LEU A 325 -13.83 -12.40 33.59
N TRP A 326 -13.30 -13.52 33.13
CA TRP A 326 -13.75 -14.15 31.89
C TRP A 326 -15.14 -14.76 31.95
N GLU A 327 -15.66 -14.97 33.16
CA GLU A 327 -17.05 -15.41 33.37
C GLU A 327 -18.04 -14.24 33.32
N ASP A 328 -17.58 -12.99 33.48
CA ASP A 328 -18.42 -11.80 33.36
C ASP A 328 -18.68 -11.50 31.87
N THR A 329 -19.91 -11.74 31.45
CA THR A 329 -20.35 -11.51 30.07
C THR A 329 -20.24 -10.05 29.63
N THR A 330 -20.40 -9.09 30.58
CA THR A 330 -20.26 -7.66 30.27
C THR A 330 -18.82 -7.29 30.04
N TYR A 331 -17.91 -7.75 30.90
CA TYR A 331 -16.48 -7.57 30.74
C TYR A 331 -15.99 -8.13 29.40
N VAL A 332 -16.34 -9.38 29.10
CA VAL A 332 -15.94 -10.04 27.83
C VAL A 332 -16.47 -9.28 26.62
N ARG A 333 -17.75 -8.86 26.65
CA ARG A 333 -18.34 -8.09 25.56
C ARG A 333 -17.61 -6.78 25.32
N VAL A 334 -17.27 -6.05 26.37
CA VAL A 334 -16.51 -4.79 26.28
C VAL A 334 -15.12 -5.06 25.69
N MET A 335 -14.41 -6.07 26.19
CA MET A 335 -13.06 -6.38 25.71
C MET A 335 -13.04 -6.81 24.25
N LEU A 336 -13.94 -7.70 23.83
CA LEU A 336 -14.05 -8.11 22.42
C LEU A 336 -14.43 -6.91 21.52
N SER A 337 -15.35 -6.06 21.98
CA SER A 337 -15.74 -4.84 21.25
C SER A 337 -14.58 -3.88 21.07
N LEU A 338 -13.80 -3.62 22.12
CA LEU A 338 -12.62 -2.75 22.06
C LEU A 338 -11.59 -3.26 21.06
N TYR A 339 -11.29 -4.57 21.07
CA TYR A 339 -10.38 -5.16 20.11
C TYR A 339 -10.83 -4.89 18.67
N VAL A 340 -12.09 -5.21 18.35
CA VAL A 340 -12.63 -5.05 17.00
C VAL A 340 -12.62 -3.59 16.56
N MET A 341 -12.92 -2.65 17.46
CA MET A 341 -12.90 -1.21 17.16
C MET A 341 -11.49 -0.65 16.94
N LEU A 342 -10.47 -1.20 17.62
CA LEU A 342 -9.09 -0.74 17.48
C LEU A 342 -8.47 -1.11 16.12
N MET A 343 -8.85 -2.23 15.51
CA MET A 343 -8.22 -2.74 14.29
C MET A 343 -8.31 -1.76 13.09
N PRO A 344 -9.45 -1.16 12.73
CA PRO A 344 -9.52 -0.15 11.67
C PRO A 344 -8.67 1.09 11.97
N ILE A 345 -8.54 1.47 13.24
CA ILE A 345 -7.74 2.62 13.66
C ILE A 345 -6.25 2.35 13.45
N VAL A 346 -5.76 1.17 13.84
CA VAL A 346 -4.39 0.73 13.59
C VAL A 346 -4.11 0.72 12.09
N MET A 347 -5.01 0.13 11.29
CA MET A 347 -4.87 0.05 9.84
C MET A 347 -4.68 1.43 9.20
N VAL A 348 -5.47 2.43 9.59
CA VAL A 348 -5.33 3.81 9.06
C VAL A 348 -3.98 4.40 9.42
N ALA A 349 -3.49 4.21 10.65
CA ALA A 349 -2.18 4.72 11.07
C ALA A 349 -1.02 4.02 10.34
N THR A 350 -1.11 2.69 10.15
CA THR A 350 -0.12 1.91 9.40
C THR A 350 -0.04 2.33 7.93
N LEU A 351 -1.20 2.47 7.28
CA LEU A 351 -1.27 2.91 5.88
C LEU A 351 -0.75 4.33 5.71
N ALA A 352 -1.07 5.24 6.61
CA ALA A 352 -0.58 6.62 6.57
C ALA A 352 0.96 6.67 6.66
N LEU A 353 1.57 5.84 7.53
CA LEU A 353 3.03 5.74 7.62
C LEU A 353 3.62 5.18 6.32
N ALA A 354 3.04 4.13 5.75
CA ALA A 354 3.51 3.53 4.51
C ALA A 354 3.40 4.50 3.32
N MET A 355 2.28 5.24 3.22
CA MET A 355 2.06 6.23 2.16
C MET A 355 3.02 7.41 2.25
N ALA A 356 3.34 7.88 3.46
CA ALA A 356 4.24 9.02 3.69
C ALA A 356 5.67 8.79 3.17
N ILE A 357 6.05 7.54 2.92
CA ILE A 357 7.40 7.15 2.48
C ILE A 357 7.45 6.80 0.99
N CYS A 358 6.29 6.73 0.34
CA CYS A 358 6.24 6.42 -1.08
C CYS A 358 6.80 7.57 -1.91
N SER A 359 7.82 7.27 -2.74
CA SER A 359 8.48 8.23 -3.61
C SER A 359 7.61 8.58 -4.81
N SER A 360 7.58 9.87 -5.21
CA SER A 360 6.93 10.30 -6.46
C SER A 360 7.50 9.53 -7.66
N GLY A 361 6.65 9.12 -8.58
CA GLY A 361 7.04 8.38 -9.79
C GLY A 361 7.01 6.85 -9.69
N ILE A 362 7.19 6.26 -8.48
CA ILE A 362 7.12 4.81 -8.24
C ILE A 362 6.19 4.45 -7.06
N SER A 363 5.44 5.42 -6.56
CA SER A 363 4.62 5.30 -5.35
C SER A 363 3.65 4.13 -5.39
N ALA A 364 2.99 3.89 -6.52
CA ALA A 364 2.03 2.79 -6.67
C ALA A 364 2.69 1.43 -6.52
N THR A 365 3.85 1.22 -7.17
CA THR A 365 4.60 -0.04 -7.08
C THR A 365 5.16 -0.25 -5.67
N GLN A 366 5.70 0.81 -5.07
CA GLN A 366 6.24 0.79 -3.71
C GLN A 366 5.15 0.43 -2.69
N PHE A 367 4.01 1.08 -2.78
CA PHE A 367 2.86 0.79 -1.91
C PHE A 367 2.33 -0.65 -2.12
N ALA A 368 2.28 -1.13 -3.36
CA ALA A 368 1.88 -2.51 -3.66
C ALA A 368 2.82 -3.54 -3.00
N VAL A 369 4.14 -3.29 -2.98
CA VAL A 369 5.11 -4.14 -2.25
C VAL A 369 4.82 -4.14 -0.75
N TYR A 370 4.58 -2.96 -0.17
CA TYR A 370 4.26 -2.85 1.26
C TYR A 370 2.98 -3.62 1.61
N MET A 371 1.92 -3.46 0.82
CA MET A 371 0.66 -4.20 1.01
C MET A 371 0.82 -5.71 0.83
N SER A 372 1.62 -6.16 -0.16
CA SER A 372 1.93 -7.58 -0.34
C SER A 372 2.68 -8.15 0.86
N THR A 373 3.60 -7.37 1.44
CA THR A 373 4.35 -7.74 2.65
C THR A 373 3.42 -7.86 3.88
N ALA A 374 2.46 -6.93 4.04
CA ALA A 374 1.44 -7.02 5.09
C ALA A 374 0.56 -8.26 4.92
N ASN A 375 0.11 -8.56 3.70
CA ASN A 375 -0.71 -9.74 3.43
C ASN A 375 0.05 -11.06 3.67
N LEU A 376 1.37 -11.09 3.38
CA LEU A 376 2.22 -12.23 3.73
C LEU A 376 2.33 -12.37 5.26
N GLY A 377 2.54 -11.27 5.97
CA GLY A 377 2.52 -11.23 7.43
C GLY A 377 1.20 -11.76 7.98
N HIS A 378 0.06 -11.36 7.40
CA HIS A 378 -1.27 -11.82 7.77
C HIS A 378 -1.41 -13.35 7.66
N ALA A 379 -1.04 -13.92 6.52
CA ALA A 379 -1.06 -15.39 6.34
C ALA A 379 -0.16 -16.10 7.36
N LEU A 380 1.06 -15.57 7.58
CA LEU A 380 2.00 -16.14 8.55
C LEU A 380 1.51 -15.98 10.00
N GLY A 381 0.88 -14.87 10.35
CA GLY A 381 0.31 -14.63 11.68
C GLY A 381 -0.75 -15.66 12.05
N SER A 382 -1.69 -15.92 11.14
CA SER A 382 -2.67 -17.00 11.31
C SER A 382 -1.98 -18.36 11.48
N LYS A 383 -0.97 -18.65 10.65
CA LYS A 383 -0.20 -19.90 10.75
C LYS A 383 0.55 -20.03 12.08
N VAL A 384 1.18 -18.96 12.56
CA VAL A 384 1.89 -18.93 13.85
C VAL A 384 0.93 -19.24 15.00
N TYR A 385 -0.26 -18.63 14.99
CA TYR A 385 -1.29 -18.97 15.97
C TYR A 385 -1.65 -20.45 15.91
N GLY A 386 -1.91 -21.02 14.73
CA GLY A 386 -2.28 -22.43 14.57
C GLY A 386 -1.22 -23.41 15.05
N MET A 387 0.08 -23.07 14.94
CA MET A 387 1.16 -23.92 15.44
C MET A 387 1.22 -24.01 16.97
N VAL A 388 0.72 -22.98 17.66
CA VAL A 388 0.81 -22.91 19.13
C VAL A 388 -0.54 -23.12 19.81
N ALA A 389 -1.66 -22.89 19.13
CA ALA A 389 -2.99 -22.87 19.69
C ALA A 389 -3.38 -24.15 20.45
N ASP A 390 -3.13 -25.30 19.86
CA ASP A 390 -3.48 -26.60 20.44
C ASP A 390 -2.57 -27.01 21.63
N LYS A 391 -1.44 -26.29 21.81
CA LYS A 391 -0.43 -26.55 22.85
C LYS A 391 -0.38 -25.47 23.92
N SER A 392 -1.07 -24.35 23.71
CA SER A 392 -1.01 -23.17 24.55
C SER A 392 -2.37 -22.87 25.16
N SER A 393 -2.37 -22.34 26.38
CA SER A 393 -3.59 -21.75 26.95
C SER A 393 -3.95 -20.42 26.24
N TYR A 394 -5.21 -19.99 26.36
CA TYR A 394 -5.61 -18.68 25.86
C TYR A 394 -4.82 -17.53 26.48
N VAL A 395 -4.42 -17.67 27.76
CA VAL A 395 -3.54 -16.70 28.44
C VAL A 395 -2.21 -16.56 27.71
N GLN A 396 -1.60 -17.69 27.35
CA GLN A 396 -0.35 -17.68 26.61
C GLN A 396 -0.54 -17.10 25.20
N SER A 397 -1.68 -17.37 24.56
CA SER A 397 -2.00 -16.82 23.24
C SER A 397 -2.15 -15.30 23.27
N TYR A 398 -2.86 -14.74 24.27
CA TYR A 398 -2.98 -13.29 24.45
C TYR A 398 -1.62 -12.66 24.83
N THR A 399 -0.83 -13.32 25.68
CA THR A 399 0.53 -12.86 26.02
C THR A 399 1.43 -12.84 24.77
N MET A 400 1.39 -13.86 23.94
CA MET A 400 2.15 -13.91 22.69
C MET A 400 1.75 -12.74 21.76
N MET A 401 0.45 -12.42 21.66
CA MET A 401 -0.02 -11.28 20.89
C MET A 401 0.60 -9.97 21.40
N SER A 402 0.67 -9.78 22.72
CA SER A 402 1.33 -8.61 23.33
C SER A 402 2.83 -8.57 23.01
N VAL A 403 3.50 -9.71 23.01
CA VAL A 403 4.94 -9.82 22.64
C VAL A 403 5.16 -9.45 21.19
N LEU A 404 4.29 -9.90 20.28
CA LEU A 404 4.36 -9.52 18.85
C LEU A 404 4.17 -8.01 18.65
N VAL A 405 3.24 -7.41 19.40
CA VAL A 405 3.05 -5.94 19.41
C VAL A 405 4.29 -5.24 19.93
N ALA A 406 4.90 -5.70 21.04
CA ALA A 406 6.13 -5.12 21.58
C ALA A 406 7.28 -5.19 20.56
N ALA A 407 7.43 -6.33 19.85
CA ALA A 407 8.39 -6.46 18.78
C ALA A 407 8.14 -5.46 17.64
N MET A 408 6.88 -5.26 17.23
CA MET A 408 6.53 -4.25 16.22
C MET A 408 6.87 -2.84 16.68
N VAL A 409 6.56 -2.47 17.94
CA VAL A 409 6.91 -1.16 18.50
C VAL A 409 8.41 -0.94 18.47
N ILE A 410 9.21 -1.94 18.82
CA ILE A 410 10.67 -1.86 18.72
C ILE A 410 11.09 -1.57 17.27
N VAL A 411 10.54 -2.27 16.28
CA VAL A 411 10.82 -2.01 14.86
C VAL A 411 10.45 -0.59 14.46
N ILE A 412 9.28 -0.08 14.92
CA ILE A 412 8.85 1.29 14.64
C ILE A 412 9.80 2.32 15.24
N LEU A 413 10.38 2.05 16.42
CA LEU A 413 11.36 2.96 17.04
C LEU A 413 12.64 3.12 16.22
N PHE A 414 13.05 2.08 15.46
CA PHE A 414 14.15 2.18 14.50
C PHE A 414 13.80 2.99 13.25
N HIS A 415 12.51 3.24 12.99
CA HIS A 415 12.08 4.13 11.94
C HIS A 415 12.31 5.57 12.36
N ARG A 416 13.33 6.21 11.80
CA ARG A 416 13.62 7.64 12.01
C ARG A 416 12.84 8.44 10.97
N HIS A 417 11.85 9.18 11.43
CA HIS A 417 11.11 10.11 10.57
C HIS A 417 12.05 11.32 10.32
N ARG A 418 12.50 11.48 9.09
CA ARG A 418 12.91 12.80 8.63
C ARG A 418 11.63 13.58 8.35
N VAL A 419 11.29 14.52 9.20
CA VAL A 419 10.43 15.62 8.82
C VAL A 419 11.24 16.38 7.77
N GLU A 420 10.82 16.33 6.50
CA GLU A 420 11.09 17.46 5.62
C GLU A 420 10.34 18.62 6.27
N GLU A 421 11.04 19.43 7.03
CA GLU A 421 10.60 20.78 7.33
C GLU A 421 10.47 21.46 5.97
N THR A 422 9.25 21.48 5.43
CA THR A 422 8.86 22.52 4.49
C THR A 422 9.24 23.83 5.18
N PRO A 423 10.07 24.69 4.57
CA PRO A 423 10.43 25.95 5.18
C PRO A 423 9.12 26.68 5.52
N GLU A 424 8.86 26.86 6.80
CA GLU A 424 7.81 27.76 7.29
C GLU A 424 8.15 29.17 6.77
N GLY A 425 7.61 29.50 5.61
CA GLY A 425 7.89 30.79 4.97
C GLY A 425 7.03 31.08 3.73
N SER A 426 6.39 30.08 3.15
CA SER A 426 5.43 30.34 2.08
C SER A 426 3.99 30.45 2.61
N ARG A 427 3.73 31.40 3.52
CA ARG A 427 2.41 32.01 3.57
C ARG A 427 2.16 32.58 2.18
N GLU A 428 1.31 31.96 1.42
CA GLU A 428 0.74 32.54 0.19
C GLU A 428 0.26 33.96 0.53
N LYS A 429 1.07 34.95 0.16
CA LYS A 429 0.55 36.29 -0.02
C LYS A 429 -0.40 36.21 -1.21
N PRO A 430 -1.61 36.78 -1.11
CA PRO A 430 -2.58 36.73 -2.20
C PRO A 430 -1.91 37.25 -3.49
N ALA A 431 -2.06 36.48 -4.56
CA ALA A 431 -1.50 36.75 -5.86
C ALA A 431 -1.79 38.19 -6.28
N ARG A 432 -0.76 39.05 -6.20
CA ARG A 432 -0.77 40.32 -6.92
C ARG A 432 -0.77 39.97 -8.41
N ARG A 433 -1.86 40.30 -9.09
CA ARG A 433 -1.92 40.32 -10.55
C ARG A 433 -0.80 41.24 -11.04
N TYR A 434 0.28 40.64 -11.52
CA TYR A 434 1.21 41.34 -12.37
C TYR A 434 0.68 41.22 -13.81
N THR A 435 0.08 42.29 -14.30
CA THR A 435 -0.04 42.55 -15.73
C THR A 435 1.37 42.73 -16.27
N VAL A 436 1.89 41.71 -16.95
CA VAL A 436 3.14 41.82 -17.70
C VAL A 436 2.80 42.53 -19.00
N SER A 437 3.15 43.83 -19.07
CA SER A 437 3.25 44.58 -20.31
C SER A 437 4.42 44.00 -21.10
N ILE A 438 4.12 43.38 -22.25
CA ILE A 438 5.13 42.96 -23.21
C ILE A 438 5.60 44.22 -23.95
N ALA A 439 6.70 44.81 -23.53
CA ALA A 439 7.49 45.74 -24.31
C ALA A 439 8.93 45.27 -24.26
N GLY A 440 9.42 44.85 -25.41
CA GLY A 440 10.77 44.68 -25.91
C GLY A 440 11.91 44.72 -24.90
N ALA A 441 12.51 43.55 -24.63
CA ALA A 441 13.92 43.47 -24.21
C ALA A 441 14.53 42.32 -24.98
N GLU A 442 15.47 42.68 -25.80
CA GLU A 442 16.35 41.82 -26.61
C GLU A 442 17.06 40.79 -25.73
N ALA A 443 17.18 39.56 -26.26
CA ALA A 443 18.06 38.55 -25.71
C ALA A 443 19.51 39.05 -25.71
N GLY A 444 19.92 39.66 -24.60
CA GLY A 444 21.27 40.10 -24.33
C GLY A 444 22.04 39.02 -23.61
N SER A 445 23.00 38.44 -24.30
CA SER A 445 24.08 37.57 -23.83
C SER A 445 24.67 38.04 -22.48
N PHE A 446 24.37 37.30 -21.42
CA PHE A 446 25.13 37.41 -20.17
C PHE A 446 25.75 36.05 -19.86
N TRP A 447 27.07 36.01 -19.79
CA TRP A 447 28.01 34.97 -19.43
C TRP A 447 28.64 34.18 -20.60
N SER A 448 29.61 34.78 -21.25
CA SER A 448 30.66 34.11 -22.02
C SER A 448 31.92 33.89 -21.13
N GLY A 449 31.75 33.25 -19.98
CA GLY A 449 32.85 32.75 -19.16
C GLY A 449 32.70 31.27 -18.93
N ALA A 450 33.75 30.46 -19.23
CA ALA A 450 33.74 29.03 -18.94
C ALA A 450 33.35 28.78 -17.47
N MET A 451 32.41 27.85 -17.21
CA MET A 451 32.01 27.52 -15.85
C MET A 451 33.20 26.96 -15.08
N ARG A 452 33.35 27.35 -13.82
CA ARG A 452 34.43 26.86 -12.96
C ARG A 452 33.90 25.96 -11.87
N CYS A 453 34.61 24.86 -11.67
CA CYS A 453 34.27 23.86 -10.63
C CYS A 453 34.17 24.52 -9.24
N PRO A 454 33.09 24.35 -8.49
CA PRO A 454 32.93 24.94 -7.17
C PRO A 454 33.99 24.43 -6.17
N LYS A 455 34.49 23.19 -6.33
CA LYS A 455 35.43 22.58 -5.37
C LYS A 455 36.91 22.82 -5.69
N CYS A 456 37.33 22.69 -6.95
CA CYS A 456 38.75 22.84 -7.30
C CYS A 456 39.05 24.07 -8.17
N ARG A 457 38.01 24.82 -8.62
CA ARG A 457 38.08 26.02 -9.47
C ARG A 457 38.68 25.80 -10.86
N ALA A 458 38.87 24.55 -11.29
CA ALA A 458 39.24 24.20 -12.64
C ALA A 458 38.11 24.49 -13.62
N ASP A 459 38.43 24.53 -14.91
CA ASP A 459 37.44 24.67 -15.96
C ASP A 459 36.53 23.44 -16.02
N MET A 460 35.28 23.64 -16.37
CA MET A 460 34.32 22.57 -16.59
C MET A 460 34.05 22.42 -18.10
N GLU A 461 34.00 21.20 -18.55
CA GLU A 461 33.63 20.81 -19.93
C GLU A 461 32.15 20.38 -19.97
N GLN A 462 31.45 20.83 -20.99
CA GLN A 462 30.06 20.44 -21.22
C GLN A 462 30.00 19.11 -21.97
N ILE A 463 29.26 18.18 -21.46
CA ILE A 463 28.99 16.86 -22.06
C ILE A 463 27.51 16.72 -22.32
N ASP A 464 27.15 16.26 -23.51
CA ASP A 464 25.78 15.89 -23.86
C ASP A 464 25.60 14.38 -23.68
N HIS A 465 24.56 13.99 -22.94
CA HIS A 465 24.16 12.60 -22.79
C HIS A 465 22.67 12.45 -23.01
N GLU A 466 22.30 11.88 -24.14
CA GLU A 466 20.89 11.66 -24.54
C GLU A 466 20.03 12.93 -24.50
N GLY A 467 20.61 14.10 -24.85
CA GLY A 467 19.94 15.39 -24.88
C GLY A 467 19.91 16.11 -23.53
N THR A 468 20.66 15.63 -22.52
CA THR A 468 20.89 16.32 -21.26
C THR A 468 22.32 16.89 -21.23
N GLU A 469 22.44 18.20 -21.11
CA GLU A 469 23.73 18.90 -21.03
C GLU A 469 24.22 18.92 -19.58
N ILE A 470 25.41 18.36 -19.32
CA ILE A 470 26.01 18.21 -17.98
C ILE A 470 27.38 18.82 -17.99
N ASP A 471 27.74 19.59 -16.98
CA ASP A 471 29.07 20.15 -16.86
C ASP A 471 29.97 19.25 -15.98
N ARG A 472 31.12 18.80 -16.52
CA ARG A 472 32.08 17.96 -15.82
C ARG A 472 33.40 18.70 -15.59
N CYS A 473 33.91 18.62 -14.39
CA CYS A 473 35.21 19.22 -14.07
C CYS A 473 36.36 18.48 -14.75
N THR A 474 37.25 19.21 -15.43
CA THR A 474 38.40 18.64 -16.14
C THR A 474 39.47 18.05 -15.23
N ILE A 475 39.52 18.46 -13.92
CA ILE A 475 40.52 18.00 -12.96
C ILE A 475 39.93 17.00 -11.94
N CYS A 476 38.92 17.39 -11.15
CA CYS A 476 38.37 16.52 -10.10
C CYS A 476 37.29 15.57 -10.62
N GLN A 477 36.85 15.73 -11.87
CA GLN A 477 35.81 14.92 -12.53
C GLN A 477 34.44 14.96 -11.82
N GLY A 478 34.22 15.94 -10.92
CA GLY A 478 32.91 16.19 -10.31
C GLY A 478 31.94 16.76 -11.35
N LEU A 479 30.65 16.53 -11.14
CA LEU A 479 29.57 16.80 -12.09
C LEU A 479 28.67 17.90 -11.57
N TRP A 480 28.35 18.89 -12.40
CA TRP A 480 27.31 19.86 -12.14
C TRP A 480 26.07 19.54 -12.95
N PHE A 481 24.94 19.60 -12.29
CA PHE A 481 23.61 19.42 -12.83
C PHE A 481 22.76 20.65 -12.60
N ASP A 482 22.08 21.12 -13.60
CA ASP A 482 21.00 22.10 -13.45
C ASP A 482 19.76 21.42 -12.84
N ALA A 483 18.76 22.22 -12.44
CA ALA A 483 17.58 21.71 -11.75
C ALA A 483 16.82 20.66 -12.58
N GLY A 484 16.72 19.44 -12.07
CA GLY A 484 16.00 18.31 -12.70
C GLY A 484 16.84 17.39 -13.59
N GLU A 485 18.09 17.73 -13.92
CA GLU A 485 18.94 16.92 -14.80
C GLU A 485 19.43 15.61 -14.14
N ILE A 486 19.64 15.61 -12.83
CA ILE A 486 20.05 14.40 -12.10
C ILE A 486 19.05 13.26 -12.30
N GLU A 487 17.76 13.58 -12.29
CA GLU A 487 16.71 12.56 -12.43
C GLU A 487 16.71 11.93 -13.85
N ALA A 488 17.10 12.67 -14.87
CA ALA A 488 17.17 12.21 -16.25
C ALA A 488 18.30 11.19 -16.45
N VAL A 489 19.42 11.33 -15.72
CA VAL A 489 20.64 10.53 -15.92
C VAL A 489 20.94 9.56 -14.75
N ARG A 490 20.00 9.38 -13.86
CA ARG A 490 20.20 8.59 -12.63
C ARG A 490 20.18 7.07 -12.85
N ASP A 491 19.92 6.58 -14.05
CA ASP A 491 20.00 5.15 -14.32
C ASP A 491 21.46 4.66 -14.36
N LYS A 492 21.66 3.36 -14.08
CA LYS A 492 23.01 2.76 -13.96
C LYS A 492 23.85 2.87 -15.23
N GLN A 493 23.23 2.88 -16.39
CA GLN A 493 23.91 2.88 -17.68
C GLN A 493 24.39 4.30 -18.02
N SER A 494 23.52 5.30 -17.84
CA SER A 494 23.85 6.72 -18.00
C SER A 494 24.87 7.18 -16.95
N ALA A 495 24.68 6.82 -15.68
CA ALA A 495 25.62 7.17 -14.62
C ALA A 495 27.03 6.62 -14.85
N ALA A 496 27.16 5.37 -15.34
CA ALA A 496 28.47 4.79 -15.66
C ALA A 496 29.17 5.44 -16.87
N ALA A 497 28.39 5.97 -17.82
CA ALA A 497 28.92 6.68 -18.98
C ALA A 497 29.38 8.12 -18.65
N ILE A 498 28.68 8.79 -17.72
CA ILE A 498 28.89 10.20 -17.36
C ILE A 498 29.93 10.34 -16.26
N ASP A 499 29.79 9.56 -15.19
CA ASP A 499 30.66 9.62 -14.00
C ASP A 499 31.86 8.69 -14.18
N ILE A 500 32.86 9.18 -14.90
CA ILE A 500 34.10 8.44 -15.20
C ILE A 500 35.18 8.66 -14.14
N GLY A 501 34.92 9.53 -13.14
CA GLY A 501 35.90 9.91 -12.14
C GLY A 501 36.18 8.83 -11.09
N ASP A 502 37.33 8.96 -10.40
CA ASP A 502 37.71 8.08 -9.29
C ASP A 502 37.02 8.52 -8.00
N ALA A 503 36.21 7.64 -7.42
CA ALA A 503 35.52 7.86 -6.16
C ALA A 503 36.47 8.19 -4.97
N ALA A 504 37.72 7.75 -5.02
CA ALA A 504 38.73 8.09 -4.02
C ALA A 504 39.15 9.58 -4.07
N VAL A 505 39.06 10.20 -5.25
CA VAL A 505 39.29 11.63 -5.45
C VAL A 505 38.10 12.44 -4.93
N GLY A 506 36.87 12.00 -5.24
CA GLY A 506 35.63 12.62 -4.74
C GLY A 506 35.58 12.64 -3.22
N LYS A 507 35.90 11.51 -2.58
CA LYS A 507 35.88 11.38 -1.12
C LYS A 507 36.82 12.34 -0.38
N LYS A 508 37.93 12.78 -1.01
CA LYS A 508 38.83 13.78 -0.44
C LYS A 508 38.23 15.20 -0.48
N SER A 509 37.31 15.45 -1.39
CA SER A 509 36.65 16.76 -1.55
C SER A 509 35.50 16.99 -0.57
N ASN A 510 35.00 15.95 0.09
CA ASN A 510 33.90 16.01 1.08
C ASN A 510 34.22 16.77 2.39
N VAL A 511 35.48 17.20 2.59
CA VAL A 511 35.96 17.88 3.83
C VAL A 511 35.67 19.37 3.81
N LYS A 512 35.38 19.97 2.66
CA LYS A 512 35.17 21.43 2.54
C LYS A 512 33.67 21.72 2.51
N ASP A 513 33.23 22.75 3.22
CA ASP A 513 31.81 23.06 3.45
C ASP A 513 31.33 24.41 2.90
N ASP A 514 32.23 25.26 2.34
CA ASP A 514 31.90 26.62 1.94
C ASP A 514 32.08 26.81 0.43
N TYR A 515 31.04 26.48 -0.34
CA TYR A 515 31.04 26.59 -1.80
C TYR A 515 30.02 27.60 -2.30
N GLN A 516 30.39 28.29 -3.39
CA GLN A 516 29.49 29.15 -4.14
C GLN A 516 29.06 28.44 -5.41
N CYS A 517 27.78 28.60 -5.73
CA CYS A 517 27.19 28.04 -6.96
C CYS A 517 27.91 28.58 -8.19
N PRO A 518 28.42 27.72 -9.08
CA PRO A 518 29.14 28.17 -10.28
C PRO A 518 28.20 28.83 -11.29
N ARG A 519 26.89 28.63 -11.18
CA ARG A 519 25.87 29.18 -12.08
C ARG A 519 25.36 30.54 -11.64
N CYS A 520 25.05 30.74 -10.37
CA CYS A 520 24.41 31.99 -9.87
C CYS A 520 25.16 32.69 -8.73
N GLY A 521 26.29 32.14 -8.26
CA GLY A 521 27.06 32.71 -7.14
C GLY A 521 26.40 32.54 -5.77
N GLY A 522 25.23 31.93 -5.67
CA GLY A 522 24.50 31.69 -4.42
C GLY A 522 25.24 30.69 -3.51
N ALA A 523 24.88 30.66 -2.22
CA ALA A 523 25.42 29.68 -1.30
C ALA A 523 24.93 28.27 -1.64
N MET A 524 25.84 27.29 -1.55
CA MET A 524 25.49 25.87 -1.70
C MET A 524 25.41 25.23 -0.32
N THR A 525 24.42 24.36 -0.16
CA THR A 525 24.19 23.59 1.07
C THR A 525 24.37 22.11 0.81
N LYS A 526 24.98 21.39 1.76
CA LYS A 526 25.03 19.93 1.70
C LYS A 526 23.65 19.35 1.94
N VAL A 527 23.24 18.50 1.03
CA VAL A 527 22.01 17.70 1.12
C VAL A 527 22.35 16.22 1.08
N VAL A 528 21.48 15.42 1.65
CA VAL A 528 21.61 13.97 1.68
C VAL A 528 20.58 13.38 0.73
N ASP A 529 20.96 12.40 -0.07
CA ASP A 529 19.95 11.69 -0.87
C ASP A 529 18.93 10.98 0.03
N ALA A 530 17.65 11.26 -0.18
CA ALA A 530 16.57 10.72 0.65
C ALA A 530 16.47 9.18 0.59
N ARG A 531 16.98 8.57 -0.47
CA ARG A 531 16.97 7.11 -0.70
C ARG A 531 18.23 6.44 -0.19
N GLN A 532 19.36 7.17 -0.16
CA GLN A 532 20.68 6.68 0.23
C GLN A 532 21.36 7.70 1.19
N PRO A 533 21.01 7.71 2.47
CA PRO A 533 21.48 8.72 3.44
C PRO A 533 23.00 8.74 3.67
N HIS A 534 23.76 7.77 3.18
CA HIS A 534 25.21 7.78 3.23
C HIS A 534 25.85 8.61 2.07
N ILE A 535 25.05 9.02 1.06
CA ILE A 535 25.51 9.82 -0.07
C ILE A 535 25.12 11.29 0.14
N TRP A 536 26.11 12.17 0.05
CA TRP A 536 26.00 13.59 0.25
C TRP A 536 26.40 14.32 -1.02
N PHE A 537 25.69 15.38 -1.36
CA PHE A 537 26.05 16.26 -2.46
C PHE A 537 25.63 17.70 -2.15
N GLU A 538 26.18 18.68 -2.87
CA GLU A 538 25.88 20.08 -2.64
C GLU A 538 24.81 20.58 -3.61
N THR A 539 23.80 21.30 -3.07
CA THR A 539 22.73 21.92 -3.87
C THR A 539 22.66 23.41 -3.59
N CYS A 540 22.46 24.19 -4.65
CA CYS A 540 22.26 25.63 -4.57
C CYS A 540 20.84 25.96 -4.13
N SER A 541 20.71 26.74 -3.03
CA SER A 541 19.40 27.17 -2.53
C SER A 541 18.67 28.18 -3.43
N SER A 542 19.38 28.80 -4.40
CA SER A 542 18.84 29.85 -5.27
C SER A 542 18.38 29.32 -6.64
N CYS A 543 19.13 28.43 -7.29
CA CYS A 543 18.82 27.91 -8.62
C CYS A 543 18.52 26.42 -8.65
N ASN A 544 18.60 25.71 -7.51
CA ASN A 544 18.42 24.26 -7.36
C ASN A 544 19.37 23.40 -8.23
N GLY A 545 20.46 23.96 -8.73
CA GLY A 545 21.52 23.20 -9.37
C GLY A 545 22.34 22.45 -8.31
N SER A 546 22.89 21.29 -8.66
CA SER A 546 23.56 20.38 -7.73
C SER A 546 24.94 19.99 -8.25
N PHE A 547 25.89 19.83 -7.32
CA PHE A 547 27.22 19.32 -7.62
C PHE A 547 27.44 17.97 -6.94
N LEU A 548 27.86 17.00 -7.73
CA LEU A 548 28.20 15.65 -7.26
C LEU A 548 29.71 15.43 -7.43
N ASP A 549 30.35 14.90 -6.41
CA ASP A 549 31.75 14.48 -6.50
C ASP A 549 31.90 13.23 -7.40
N ALA A 550 33.10 13.02 -7.91
CA ALA A 550 33.42 11.87 -8.73
C ALA A 550 33.05 10.55 -8.00
N GLY A 551 32.29 9.70 -8.66
CA GLY A 551 31.79 8.43 -8.13
C GLY A 551 30.41 8.50 -7.45
N GLU A 552 29.94 9.69 -7.05
CA GLU A 552 28.67 9.83 -6.33
C GLU A 552 27.44 9.56 -7.23
N LEU A 553 27.48 9.93 -8.50
CA LEU A 553 26.40 9.62 -9.43
C LEU A 553 26.27 8.11 -9.66
N ARG A 554 27.38 7.39 -9.76
CA ARG A 554 27.37 5.92 -9.86
C ARG A 554 26.83 5.27 -8.59
N ASP A 555 27.23 5.77 -7.43
CA ASP A 555 26.69 5.29 -6.15
C ASP A 555 25.18 5.58 -6.05
N LEU A 556 24.72 6.77 -6.45
CA LEU A 556 23.30 7.13 -6.50
C LEU A 556 22.48 6.26 -7.46
N SER A 557 23.11 5.74 -8.53
CA SER A 557 22.44 4.89 -9.53
C SER A 557 22.32 3.43 -9.12
N THR A 558 23.04 2.99 -8.08
CA THR A 558 23.07 1.61 -7.60
C THR A 558 22.61 1.54 -6.15
N VAL A 559 21.63 0.66 -5.86
CA VAL A 559 21.17 0.39 -4.48
C VAL A 559 21.38 -1.10 -4.23
N SER A 560 22.07 -1.43 -3.14
CA SER A 560 22.40 -2.81 -2.78
C SER A 560 22.17 -3.09 -1.28
N ILE A 561 22.18 -4.38 -0.91
CA ILE A 561 22.15 -4.79 0.51
C ILE A 561 23.35 -4.20 1.28
N GLY A 562 24.51 -4.05 0.62
CA GLY A 562 25.70 -3.45 1.23
C GLY A 562 25.46 -1.99 1.66
N ASP A 563 24.68 -1.23 0.89
CA ASP A 563 24.38 0.17 1.21
C ASP A 563 23.43 0.29 2.40
N PHE A 564 22.51 -0.67 2.58
CA PHE A 564 21.71 -0.77 3.80
C PHE A 564 22.57 -0.89 5.06
N PHE A 565 23.62 -1.72 5.04
CA PHE A 565 24.54 -1.85 6.18
C PHE A 565 25.39 -0.60 6.37
N LYS A 566 25.82 0.07 5.30
CA LYS A 566 26.52 1.36 5.38
C LYS A 566 25.65 2.43 6.05
N ASP A 567 24.37 2.53 5.64
CA ASP A 567 23.40 3.46 6.24
C ASP A 567 23.14 3.17 7.72
N LEU A 568 23.14 1.87 8.12
CA LEU A 568 22.94 1.49 9.51
C LEU A 568 24.08 1.96 10.42
N VAL A 569 25.33 1.98 9.91
CA VAL A 569 26.55 2.27 10.67
C VAL A 569 26.99 3.73 10.50
N THR A 570 26.51 4.44 9.49
CA THR A 570 26.89 5.83 9.23
C THR A 570 26.27 6.75 10.29
N PRO A 571 27.07 7.46 11.13
CA PRO A 571 26.51 8.38 12.10
C PRO A 571 25.80 9.55 11.40
N GLU A 572 24.64 9.94 11.92
CA GLU A 572 23.99 11.20 11.50
C GLU A 572 24.93 12.37 11.80
N ARG A 573 25.36 13.05 10.75
CA ARG A 573 26.02 14.34 10.90
C ARG A 573 24.92 15.40 10.91
N THR A 574 24.78 16.04 12.08
CA THR A 574 23.95 17.22 12.31
C THR A 574 24.47 18.41 11.51
#